data_bd96083843e34bf2e7e318711810f180
#
_entry.id   bd96083843e34bf2e7e318711810f180
#
_cell.length_a   1.000
_cell.length_b   1.000
_cell.length_c   1.000
_cell.angle_alpha   90.00
_cell.angle_beta   90.00
_cell.angle_gamma   90.00
#
_symmetry.space_group_name_H-M   'P 1'
#
loop_
_entity.id
_entity.type
_entity.pdbx_description
1 polymer ?
#
loop_
_entity_poly.entity_id
_entity_poly.type
_entity_poly.pdbx_seq_one_letter_code
_entity_poly.pdbx_strand_id
1 'polypeptide(L)'
;SNFVVFLFLISCVGEALVPTKGPEGEPGSELNFAQFDDIPIPIGSSLNQEESIIISKNKSWLGRLVFDSNKKQLSIFDFFRNELPKFGWKKLSEVRADSSLLNYTNENRVASIQIFSNTFFGSKVSITVTETAN
;
A
#
# COMPACT_ATOMS: atom_id res chain seq x y z
N SER A 1 28.80 -12.41 31.29
CA SER A 1 28.50 -12.19 30.77
C SER A 1 27.72 -11.83 30.06
N ASN A 2 27.62 -11.72 29.99
CA ASN A 2 26.98 -11.41 29.33
C ASN A 2 26.40 -11.10 28.49
N PHE A 3 26.31 -10.96 28.11
CA PHE A 3 25.90 -10.60 27.26
C PHE A 3 25.16 -10.72 26.46
N VAL A 4 24.99 -10.75 26.17
CA VAL A 4 24.48 -10.94 25.34
C VAL A 4 23.50 -10.60 24.80
N VAL A 5 23.25 -10.41 24.67
CA VAL A 5 22.37 -10.17 24.15
C VAL A 5 21.86 -9.58 23.31
N PHE A 6 21.96 -9.36 22.94
CA PHE A 6 21.50 -8.83 22.09
C PHE A 6 20.95 -9.01 21.24
N LEU A 7 20.96 -9.09 20.88
CA LEU A 7 20.64 -9.23 19.97
C LEU A 7 19.66 -9.19 19.47
N PHE A 8 19.43 -9.22 19.45
CA PHE A 8 18.57 -9.30 18.81
C PHE A 8 17.84 -8.77 18.28
N LEU A 9 17.85 -8.43 18.24
CA LEU A 9 17.27 -7.86 17.70
C LEU A 9 16.98 -7.65 16.72
N ILE A 10 17.18 -7.56 16.26
CA ILE A 10 17.05 -7.31 15.31
C ILE A 10 16.41 -7.55 14.53
N SER A 11 16.27 -7.67 14.22
CA SER A 11 15.76 -7.96 13.45
C SER A 11 14.85 -7.75 12.89
N CYS A 12 14.52 -7.72 12.73
CA CYS A 12 13.60 -7.67 12.20
C CYS A 12 13.20 -7.00 11.46
N VAL A 13 13.20 -6.71 11.18
CA VAL A 13 12.87 -6.05 10.62
C VAL A 13 12.48 -6.00 9.60
N GLY A 14 12.60 -5.99 9.12
CA GLY A 14 12.43 -5.87 8.13
C GLY A 14 11.36 -5.92 7.36
N GLU A 15 10.90 -6.46 7.27
CA GLU A 15 9.97 -6.68 6.51
C GLU A 15 8.96 -5.99 6.72
N ALA A 16 8.94 -5.73 7.25
CA ALA A 16 8.03 -5.17 7.53
C ALA A 16 7.04 -4.49 7.03
N LEU A 17 6.61 -4.54 6.48
CA LEU A 17 5.61 -3.97 5.97
C LEU A 17 4.58 -3.86 6.85
N VAL A 18 4.64 -4.21 7.79
CA VAL A 18 3.69 -4.28 8.57
C VAL A 18 3.60 -3.57 9.60
N PRO A 19 3.00 -3.15 9.98
CA PRO A 19 2.64 -2.45 10.84
C PRO A 19 2.53 -2.56 12.10
N THR A 20 2.54 -2.08 12.70
CA THR A 20 2.57 -2.14 13.93
C THR A 20 1.65 -1.44 14.50
N LYS A 21 1.18 -1.18 14.74
CA LYS A 21 0.26 -0.73 15.29
C LYS A 21 0.25 0.03 16.32
N GLY A 22 0.09 0.64 16.36
CA GLY A 22 0.04 1.45 17.32
C GLY A 22 -0.87 1.12 18.31
N PRO A 23 -1.08 1.89 19.08
CA PRO A 23 -1.84 1.69 20.19
C PRO A 23 -3.12 1.45 19.81
N GLU A 24 -3.31 0.68 19.70
CA GLU A 24 -4.37 0.36 19.42
C GLU A 24 -5.46 1.05 19.58
N GLY A 25 -6.19 1.08 18.89
CA GLY A 25 -7.37 1.57 19.05
C GLY A 25 -7.52 2.98 19.16
N GLU A 26 -6.61 3.66 19.07
CA GLU A 26 -6.76 4.95 19.24
C GLU A 26 -7.38 5.54 18.09
N PRO A 27 -8.47 5.98 18.09
CA PRO A 27 -9.14 6.55 16.99
C PRO A 27 -8.36 7.69 16.47
N GLY A 28 -8.27 7.82 15.24
CA GLY A 28 -7.55 8.90 14.68
C GLY A 28 -6.09 8.68 14.77
N SER A 29 -5.71 7.56 15.27
CA SER A 29 -4.35 7.31 15.44
C SER A 29 -3.76 6.90 14.12
N GLU A 30 -2.54 6.51 14.10
CA GLU A 30 -1.85 6.16 12.89
C GLU A 30 -2.46 5.04 12.12
N LEU A 31 -2.41 5.18 10.83
CA LEU A 31 -2.78 4.08 9.95
C LEU A 31 -1.58 3.20 9.74
N ASN A 32 -1.81 1.97 9.33
CA ASN A 32 -0.73 1.10 8.93
C ASN A 32 -1.20 0.24 7.77
N PHE A 33 -0.27 -0.41 7.11
CA PHE A 33 -0.61 -1.15 5.90
C PHE A 33 -1.62 -2.28 6.15
N ALA A 34 -1.63 -2.83 7.34
CA ALA A 34 -2.55 -3.93 7.62
C ALA A 34 -4.01 -3.53 7.52
N GLN A 35 -4.29 -2.25 7.59
CA GLN A 35 -5.67 -1.79 7.48
C GLN A 35 -6.15 -1.75 6.03
N PHE A 36 -5.22 -1.87 5.08
CA PHE A 36 -5.54 -1.90 3.66
C PHE A 36 -5.29 -3.32 3.18
N ASP A 37 -5.97 -4.24 3.80
CA ASP A 37 -5.59 -5.65 3.82
C ASP A 37 -5.71 -6.42 2.51
N ASP A 38 -6.36 -5.92 1.51
CA ASP A 38 -6.41 -6.63 0.25
C ASP A 38 -5.55 -5.96 -0.83
N ILE A 39 -4.65 -5.07 -0.40
CA ILE A 39 -3.71 -4.46 -1.33
C ILE A 39 -2.32 -4.99 -1.01
N PRO A 40 -1.69 -5.68 -1.95
CA PRO A 40 -0.31 -6.13 -1.73
C PRO A 40 0.61 -4.92 -1.73
N ILE A 41 1.59 -4.93 -0.85
CA ILE A 41 2.50 -3.79 -0.68
C ILE A 41 3.92 -4.24 -1.00
N PRO A 42 4.60 -3.56 -1.92
CA PRO A 42 5.97 -3.96 -2.24
C PRO A 42 6.90 -3.67 -1.08
N ILE A 43 7.91 -4.50 -0.93
CA ILE A 43 8.90 -4.30 0.09
C ILE A 43 9.63 -2.99 -0.19
N GLY A 44 9.95 -2.24 0.83
CA GLY A 44 10.59 -0.95 0.65
C GLY A 44 9.62 0.20 0.60
N SER A 45 8.41 -0.03 1.07
CA SER A 45 7.36 0.99 1.07
C SER A 45 7.23 1.66 2.43
N SER A 46 6.96 2.95 2.40
CA SER A 46 6.73 3.72 3.62
C SER A 46 5.40 4.41 3.51
N LEU A 47 4.52 4.16 4.44
CA LEU A 47 3.19 4.74 4.43
C LEU A 47 3.23 6.24 4.66
N ASN A 48 2.51 6.98 3.84
CA ASN A 48 2.38 8.42 4.04
C ASN A 48 1.12 8.64 4.87
N GLN A 49 1.30 8.91 6.15
CA GLN A 49 0.18 9.05 7.07
C GLN A 49 -0.72 10.23 6.73
N GLU A 50 -0.12 11.32 6.34
CA GLU A 50 -0.91 12.52 6.09
C GLU A 50 -1.80 12.43 4.88
N GLU A 51 -1.39 11.71 3.88
CA GLU A 51 -2.17 11.63 2.66
C GLU A 51 -3.04 10.39 2.59
N SER A 52 -2.95 9.51 3.57
CA SER A 52 -3.74 8.28 3.58
C SER A 52 -4.94 8.43 4.49
N ILE A 53 -6.04 7.84 4.09
CA ILE A 53 -7.25 7.94 4.88
C ILE A 53 -8.18 6.78 4.59
N ILE A 54 -8.82 6.27 5.62
CA ILE A 54 -9.88 5.28 5.45
C ILE A 54 -11.17 6.02 5.72
N ILE A 55 -12.03 6.07 4.72
CA ILE A 55 -13.28 6.78 4.82
C ILE A 55 -14.38 5.89 5.36
N SER A 56 -14.36 4.64 4.98
CA SER A 56 -15.38 3.71 5.43
C SER A 56 -14.79 2.33 5.53
N LYS A 57 -15.19 1.56 6.51
CA LYS A 57 -14.68 0.22 6.67
C LYS A 57 -15.74 -0.71 7.17
N ASN A 58 -16.76 -0.91 6.40
CA ASN A 58 -17.80 -1.83 6.75
C ASN A 58 -17.34 -3.22 6.53
N LYS A 59 -17.41 -3.75 5.35
CA LYS A 59 -16.94 -5.07 5.08
C LYS A 59 -15.54 -4.99 4.60
N SER A 60 -15.20 -3.96 3.86
CA SER A 60 -13.85 -3.76 3.39
C SER A 60 -13.61 -2.26 3.34
N TRP A 61 -12.40 -1.88 3.29
CA TRP A 61 -12.07 -0.47 3.40
C TRP A 61 -12.34 0.28 2.10
N LEU A 62 -12.69 1.55 2.27
CA LEU A 62 -12.78 2.50 1.16
C LEU A 62 -11.95 3.70 1.60
N GLY A 63 -11.21 4.30 0.69
CA GLY A 63 -10.39 5.44 1.04
C GLY A 63 -9.21 5.57 0.12
N ARG A 64 -8.12 6.10 0.64
CA ARG A 64 -6.91 6.31 -0.13
C ARG A 64 -5.70 5.87 0.66
N LEU A 65 -4.85 5.12 0.00
CA LEU A 65 -3.60 4.67 0.57
C LEU A 65 -2.48 5.30 -0.23
N VAL A 66 -1.59 6.02 0.44
CA VAL A 66 -0.47 6.65 -0.23
C VAL A 66 0.82 6.17 0.43
N PHE A 67 1.78 5.79 -0.37
CA PHE A 67 3.07 5.39 0.18
C PHE A 67 4.20 5.72 -0.78
N ASP A 68 5.40 5.78 -0.25
CA ASP A 68 6.60 5.97 -1.04
C ASP A 68 7.30 4.64 -1.13
N SER A 69 7.95 4.41 -2.24
CA SER A 69 8.68 3.17 -2.47
C SER A 69 10.07 3.49 -2.96
N ASN A 70 11.03 2.65 -2.60
CA ASN A 70 12.38 2.84 -3.08
C ASN A 70 12.55 2.19 -4.46
N LYS A 71 11.49 1.71 -5.08
CA LYS A 71 11.59 1.07 -6.39
C LYS A 71 11.11 2.01 -7.48
N LYS A 72 11.61 1.78 -8.68
CA LYS A 72 11.24 2.61 -9.81
C LYS A 72 9.81 2.36 -10.24
N GLN A 73 9.23 3.33 -10.90
CA GLN A 73 7.87 3.28 -11.35
C GLN A 73 7.55 1.99 -12.09
N LEU A 74 8.40 1.58 -12.98
CA LEU A 74 8.16 0.41 -13.76
C LEU A 74 8.12 -0.87 -12.91
N SER A 75 8.97 -0.94 -11.92
CA SER A 75 8.99 -2.09 -11.03
C SER A 75 7.71 -2.16 -10.22
N ILE A 76 7.22 -1.01 -9.78
CA ILE A 76 5.99 -0.95 -9.00
C ILE A 76 4.80 -1.33 -9.89
N PHE A 77 4.80 -0.85 -11.13
CA PHE A 77 3.76 -1.16 -12.08
C PHE A 77 3.67 -2.69 -12.27
N ASP A 78 4.82 -3.33 -12.50
CA ASP A 78 4.84 -4.77 -12.71
C ASP A 78 4.45 -5.52 -11.44
N PHE A 79 4.84 -5.00 -10.28
CA PHE A 79 4.48 -5.60 -9.02
C PHE A 79 2.96 -5.69 -8.88
N PHE A 80 2.26 -4.58 -9.10
CA PHE A 80 0.82 -4.58 -8.94
C PHE A 80 0.14 -5.41 -10.01
N ARG A 81 0.66 -5.37 -11.21
CA ARG A 81 0.07 -6.15 -12.28
C ARG A 81 0.13 -7.65 -11.95
N ASN A 82 1.21 -8.07 -11.31
CA ASN A 82 1.38 -9.48 -10.97
C ASN A 82 0.68 -9.86 -9.67
N GLU A 83 0.63 -8.95 -8.72
CA GLU A 83 0.13 -9.31 -7.39
C GLU A 83 -1.34 -9.05 -7.15
N LEU A 84 -1.89 -8.00 -7.72
CA LEU A 84 -3.30 -7.67 -7.46
C LEU A 84 -4.25 -8.81 -7.80
N PRO A 85 -4.05 -9.53 -8.90
CA PRO A 85 -4.98 -10.62 -9.21
C PRO A 85 -5.02 -11.69 -8.13
N LYS A 86 -3.92 -11.85 -7.39
CA LYS A 86 -3.89 -12.87 -6.34
C LYS A 86 -4.78 -12.49 -5.17
N PHE A 87 -5.17 -11.23 -5.09
CA PHE A 87 -6.03 -10.74 -4.02
C PHE A 87 -7.47 -10.51 -4.51
N GLY A 88 -7.76 -11.02 -5.69
CA GLY A 88 -9.13 -10.94 -6.20
C GLY A 88 -9.43 -9.75 -7.08
N TRP A 89 -8.43 -8.94 -7.37
CA TRP A 89 -8.64 -7.76 -8.20
C TRP A 89 -8.53 -8.12 -9.68
N LYS A 90 -9.43 -7.57 -10.48
CA LYS A 90 -9.44 -7.82 -11.92
C LYS A 90 -9.13 -6.54 -12.65
N LYS A 91 -8.27 -6.61 -13.63
CA LYS A 91 -7.85 -5.42 -14.35
C LYS A 91 -8.95 -4.84 -15.20
N LEU A 92 -9.12 -3.55 -15.12
CA LEU A 92 -10.03 -2.82 -15.98
C LEU A 92 -9.25 -2.11 -17.07
N SER A 93 -8.17 -1.44 -16.71
CA SER A 93 -7.38 -0.70 -17.68
C SER A 93 -6.03 -0.37 -17.09
N GLU A 94 -5.10 -0.01 -17.94
CA GLU A 94 -3.79 0.43 -17.47
C GLU A 94 -3.18 1.37 -18.49
N VAL A 95 -2.41 2.34 -18.02
CA VAL A 95 -1.72 3.29 -18.85
C VAL A 95 -0.32 3.49 -18.30
N ARG A 96 0.67 3.44 -19.15
CA ARG A 96 2.02 3.73 -18.75
C ARG A 96 2.43 5.02 -19.43
N ALA A 97 2.86 5.98 -18.68
CA ALA A 97 3.29 7.26 -19.21
C ALA A 97 4.25 7.87 -18.20
N ASP A 98 4.33 9.19 -18.12
CA ASP A 98 5.17 9.85 -17.15
C ASP A 98 4.75 9.41 -15.76
N SER A 99 3.49 9.20 -15.55
CA SER A 99 3.01 8.49 -14.40
C SER A 99 2.17 7.34 -14.93
N SER A 100 2.07 6.28 -14.18
CA SER A 100 1.32 5.10 -14.61
C SER A 100 0.01 5.04 -13.86
N LEU A 101 -0.98 4.47 -14.50
CA LEU A 101 -2.30 4.34 -13.91
C LEU A 101 -2.79 2.92 -14.14
N LEU A 102 -3.23 2.27 -13.07
CA LEU A 102 -3.84 0.95 -13.15
C LEU A 102 -5.18 1.02 -12.49
N ASN A 103 -6.20 0.51 -13.14
CA ASN A 103 -7.54 0.46 -12.58
C ASN A 103 -7.97 -0.98 -12.48
N TYR A 104 -8.40 -1.38 -11.31
CA TYR A 104 -8.82 -2.74 -11.03
C TYR A 104 -10.14 -2.73 -10.30
N THR A 105 -10.86 -3.83 -10.38
CA THR A 105 -12.13 -3.96 -9.67
C THR A 105 -12.14 -5.24 -8.89
N ASN A 106 -12.83 -5.23 -7.77
CA ASN A 106 -12.99 -6.41 -6.94
C ASN A 106 -14.39 -6.33 -6.37
N GLU A 107 -15.27 -7.13 -6.93
CA GLU A 107 -16.68 -7.10 -6.56
C GLU A 107 -17.26 -5.71 -6.80
N ASN A 108 -17.67 -5.02 -5.78
CA ASN A 108 -18.29 -3.71 -5.99
C ASN A 108 -17.31 -2.57 -5.68
N ARG A 109 -16.02 -2.83 -5.67
CA ARG A 109 -15.03 -1.77 -5.41
C ARG A 109 -14.13 -1.58 -6.61
N VAL A 110 -13.65 -0.38 -6.76
CA VAL A 110 -12.70 -0.04 -7.82
C VAL A 110 -11.48 0.56 -7.17
N ALA A 111 -10.33 0.09 -7.56
CA ALA A 111 -9.05 0.62 -7.10
C ALA A 111 -8.37 1.33 -8.25
N SER A 112 -8.02 2.58 -8.06
CA SER A 112 -7.26 3.34 -9.03
C SER A 112 -5.88 3.57 -8.45
N ILE A 113 -4.87 3.05 -9.10
CA ILE A 113 -3.51 3.11 -8.61
C ILE A 113 -2.71 4.02 -9.51
N GLN A 114 -2.18 5.09 -8.96
CA GLN A 114 -1.33 6.00 -9.68
C GLN A 114 0.08 5.87 -9.15
N ILE A 115 1.03 5.77 -10.06
CA ILE A 115 2.43 5.60 -9.69
C ILE A 115 3.22 6.73 -10.32
N PHE A 116 3.82 7.55 -9.48
CA PHE A 116 4.60 8.70 -9.91
C PHE A 116 6.08 8.45 -9.66
N SER A 117 6.92 8.89 -10.57
CA SER A 117 8.35 8.80 -10.34
C SER A 117 8.77 9.88 -9.36
N ASN A 118 9.61 9.52 -8.43
CA ASN A 118 10.14 10.48 -7.50
C ASN A 118 11.40 11.05 -8.10
N THR A 119 11.66 12.30 -7.83
CA THR A 119 12.80 12.97 -8.39
C THR A 119 14.12 12.31 -8.07
N PHE A 120 14.30 11.91 -6.84
CA PHE A 120 15.57 11.39 -6.42
C PHE A 120 15.69 9.88 -6.45
N PHE A 121 14.65 9.18 -6.08
CA PHE A 121 14.74 7.75 -6.11
C PHE A 121 13.38 7.21 -5.86
N GLY A 122 13.07 6.17 -6.50
CA GLY A 122 11.83 5.47 -6.23
C GLY A 122 10.59 6.10 -6.79
N SER A 123 9.51 5.85 -6.13
CA SER A 123 8.19 6.21 -6.63
C SER A 123 7.25 6.60 -5.51
N LYS A 124 6.21 7.34 -5.87
CA LYS A 124 5.13 7.61 -4.94
C LYS A 124 3.91 6.90 -5.51
N VAL A 125 3.18 6.21 -4.67
CA VAL A 125 2.02 5.44 -5.10
C VAL A 125 0.78 5.95 -4.37
N SER A 126 -0.28 6.17 -5.13
CA SER A 126 -1.54 6.60 -4.55
C SER A 126 -2.62 5.65 -5.03
N ILE A 127 -3.27 4.97 -4.11
CA ILE A 127 -4.32 4.01 -4.42
C ILE A 127 -5.61 4.51 -3.82
N THR A 128 -6.58 4.79 -4.67
CA THR A 128 -7.88 5.23 -4.22
C THR A 128 -8.88 4.12 -4.48
N VAL A 129 -9.58 3.70 -3.44
CA VAL A 129 -10.55 2.63 -3.55
C VAL A 129 -11.93 3.20 -3.23
N THR A 130 -12.85 3.01 -4.16
CA THR A 130 -14.22 3.50 -4.01
C THR A 130 -15.19 2.37 -4.34
N GLU A 131 -16.44 2.60 -4.08
CA GLU A 131 -17.45 1.63 -4.44
C GLU A 131 -18.02 1.99 -5.78
N THR A 132 -18.35 0.99 -6.57
CA THR A 132 -18.99 1.26 -7.84
C THR A 132 -20.42 1.69 -7.58
N ALA A 133 -20.86 2.59 -8.42
CA ALA A 133 -22.25 3.01 -8.30
C ALA A 133 -23.07 1.94 -9.00
N ASN A 134 -24.22 1.66 -8.48
CA ASN A 134 -25.09 0.79 -9.21
C ASN A 134 -26.50 1.03 -8.88
#